data_3d739e4c7a5868027caac76305848781
#
_entry.id   3d739e4c7a5868027caac76305848781
#
_cell.length_a   1.000
_cell.length_b   1.000
_cell.length_c   1.000
_cell.angle_alpha   90.00
_cell.angle_beta   90.00
_cell.angle_gamma   90.00
#
_symmetry.space_group_name_H-M   'P 1'
#
loop_
_entity.id
_entity.type
_entity.pdbx_description
1 polymer ?
#
loop_
_entity_poly.entity_id
_entity_poly.type
_entity_poly.pdbx_seq_one_letter_code
_entity_poly.pdbx_strand_id
1 'polypeptide(L)'
;MATLKTLFSGFAALALIAGGSAIITLASATPVHAQLSSAKATVDAAKARGEIGEQVDGYLGVVTGKSPSTAVRNAMSEINIARKAVYTKAATGSGQPATVFAQLTGEKQINKSAQGTYVKDATGNWKKK
;
A
#
# COMPACT_ATOMS: atom_id res chain seq x y z
N MET A 1 -25.73 47.42 16.07
CA MET A 1 -27.06 47.42 16.71
C MET A 1 -27.65 46.02 16.61
N ALA A 2 -28.27 45.59 17.66
CA ALA A 2 -29.05 44.35 17.83
C ALA A 2 -28.30 43.01 17.83
N THR A 3 -27.99 42.65 19.00
CA THR A 3 -27.76 41.31 19.55
C THR A 3 -28.97 40.39 19.35
N LEU A 4 -28.74 39.16 18.91
CA LEU A 4 -29.73 38.11 19.08
C LEU A 4 -29.07 36.90 19.75
N LYS A 5 -29.28 36.80 21.05
CA LYS A 5 -29.05 35.60 21.85
C LYS A 5 -30.20 34.62 21.56
N THR A 6 -29.92 33.43 21.17
CA THR A 6 -30.87 32.33 21.23
C THR A 6 -30.32 31.23 22.14
N LEU A 7 -30.96 31.17 23.29
CA LEU A 7 -30.96 30.06 24.22
C LEU A 7 -31.58 28.84 23.57
N PHE A 8 -30.90 27.71 23.62
CA PHE A 8 -31.54 26.41 23.46
C PHE A 8 -31.49 25.65 24.76
N SER A 9 -32.66 25.63 25.35
CA SER A 9 -33.04 24.87 26.53
C SER A 9 -33.14 23.39 26.21
N GLY A 10 -32.77 22.54 27.17
CA GLY A 10 -32.65 21.13 27.12
C GLY A 10 -33.90 20.32 26.80
N PHE A 11 -33.68 19.11 26.39
CA PHE A 11 -34.60 18.00 26.56
C PHE A 11 -33.80 16.78 27.02
N ALA A 12 -33.94 16.46 28.26
CA ALA A 12 -33.57 15.18 28.82
C ALA A 12 -34.69 14.19 28.47
N ALA A 13 -34.38 13.16 27.75
CA ALA A 13 -35.22 11.97 27.63
C ALA A 13 -34.43 10.78 28.15
N LEU A 14 -34.72 10.40 29.36
CA LEU A 14 -34.29 9.16 30.01
C LEU A 14 -35.15 8.01 29.46
N ALA A 15 -34.62 7.14 28.66
CA ALA A 15 -35.21 5.85 28.33
C ALA A 15 -34.30 4.71 28.79
N LEU A 16 -34.62 4.14 29.96
CA LEU A 16 -34.12 2.85 30.37
C LEU A 16 -34.71 1.77 29.45
N ILE A 17 -33.87 1.07 28.70
CA ILE A 17 -34.20 -0.25 28.16
C ILE A 17 -33.10 -1.19 28.60
N ALA A 18 -33.47 -2.09 29.50
CA ALA A 18 -32.66 -3.22 29.90
C ALA A 18 -32.59 -4.25 28.77
N GLY A 19 -31.42 -4.86 28.54
CA GLY A 19 -31.31 -6.11 27.80
C GLY A 19 -30.42 -6.07 26.59
N GLY A 20 -29.25 -6.72 26.68
CA GLY A 20 -28.43 -7.11 25.56
C GLY A 20 -27.15 -6.30 25.43
N SER A 21 -26.07 -6.74 26.10
CA SER A 21 -24.71 -6.27 25.83
C SER A 21 -24.26 -6.75 24.47
N ALA A 22 -24.59 -6.02 23.40
CA ALA A 22 -23.91 -6.15 22.14
C ALA A 22 -22.55 -5.47 22.31
N ILE A 23 -21.50 -6.27 22.52
CA ILE A 23 -20.12 -5.78 22.40
C ILE A 23 -19.90 -5.48 20.94
N ILE A 24 -20.11 -4.22 20.55
CA ILE A 24 -19.65 -3.74 19.25
C ILE A 24 -18.13 -3.63 19.38
N THR A 25 -17.43 -4.68 18.97
CA THR A 25 -16.00 -4.57 18.72
C THR A 25 -15.83 -3.64 17.54
N LEU A 26 -15.52 -2.37 17.81
CA LEU A 26 -14.99 -1.47 16.80
C LEU A 26 -13.66 -2.10 16.34
N ALA A 27 -13.70 -2.79 15.23
CA ALA A 27 -12.48 -3.14 14.52
C ALA A 27 -11.82 -1.81 14.13
N SER A 28 -10.74 -1.46 14.82
CA SER A 28 -9.94 -0.27 14.49
C SER A 28 -9.36 -0.51 13.10
N ALA A 29 -9.97 0.13 12.09
CA ALA A 29 -9.40 0.16 10.75
C ALA A 29 -8.06 0.88 10.84
N THR A 30 -6.96 0.15 10.64
CA THR A 30 -5.63 0.76 10.56
C THR A 30 -5.63 1.75 9.40
N PRO A 31 -5.16 2.98 9.59
CA PRO A 31 -5.12 3.95 8.52
C PRO A 31 -4.23 3.41 7.37
N VAL A 32 -4.66 3.62 6.13
CA VAL A 32 -3.99 3.11 4.91
C VAL A 32 -2.48 3.43 4.89
N HIS A 33 -2.08 4.59 5.40
CA HIS A 33 -0.67 4.95 5.50
C HIS A 33 0.14 4.05 6.45
N ALA A 34 -0.42 3.67 7.59
CA ALA A 34 0.25 2.75 8.53
C ALA A 34 0.37 1.35 7.92
N GLN A 35 -0.63 0.91 7.18
CA GLN A 35 -0.63 -0.38 6.49
C GLN A 35 0.44 -0.41 5.39
N LEU A 36 0.52 0.61 4.53
CA LEU A 36 1.56 0.71 3.50
C LEU A 36 2.96 0.84 4.07
N SER A 37 3.13 1.52 5.20
CA SER A 37 4.44 1.60 5.88
C SER A 37 4.89 0.25 6.41
N SER A 38 3.98 -0.54 6.98
CA SER A 38 4.24 -1.91 7.43
C SER A 38 4.56 -2.84 6.26
N ALA A 39 3.78 -2.77 5.19
CA ALA A 39 4.02 -3.53 3.97
C ALA A 39 5.38 -3.19 3.36
N LYS A 40 5.76 -1.90 3.33
CA LYS A 40 7.07 -1.47 2.85
C LYS A 40 8.21 -2.06 3.67
N ALA A 41 8.14 -2.03 4.99
CA ALA A 41 9.16 -2.60 5.86
C ALA A 41 9.33 -4.12 5.62
N THR A 42 8.22 -4.85 5.47
CA THR A 42 8.21 -6.28 5.16
C THR A 42 8.84 -6.56 3.79
N VAL A 43 8.52 -5.75 2.78
CA VAL A 43 9.08 -5.84 1.43
C VAL A 43 10.59 -5.55 1.44
N ASP A 44 11.04 -4.50 2.12
CA ASP A 44 12.46 -4.14 2.19
C ASP A 44 13.28 -5.26 2.85
N ALA A 45 12.77 -5.85 3.92
CA ALA A 45 13.40 -7.01 4.56
C ALA A 45 13.46 -8.24 3.64
N ALA A 46 12.40 -8.53 2.89
CA ALA A 46 12.36 -9.64 1.95
C ALA A 46 13.30 -9.42 0.74
N LYS A 47 13.44 -8.18 0.26
CA LYS A 47 14.43 -7.81 -0.76
C LYS A 47 15.85 -8.03 -0.26
N ALA A 48 16.15 -7.67 0.97
CA ALA A 48 17.45 -7.90 1.59
C ALA A 48 17.80 -9.39 1.69
N ARG A 49 16.79 -10.26 1.91
CA ARG A 49 16.96 -11.72 1.91
C ARG A 49 17.00 -12.34 0.51
N GLY A 50 16.75 -11.55 -0.54
CA GLY A 50 16.72 -12.01 -1.92
C GLY A 50 15.51 -12.87 -2.28
N GLU A 51 14.41 -12.73 -1.56
CA GLU A 51 13.17 -13.47 -1.82
C GLU A 51 12.33 -12.82 -2.92
N ILE A 52 12.34 -11.49 -2.95
CA ILE A 52 11.65 -10.66 -3.93
C ILE A 52 12.58 -9.56 -4.45
N GLY A 53 12.22 -8.93 -5.56
CA GLY A 53 13.00 -7.85 -6.13
C GLY A 53 12.17 -6.91 -7.00
N GLU A 54 12.81 -5.84 -7.46
CA GLU A 54 12.23 -4.88 -8.40
C GLU A 54 12.29 -5.43 -9.83
N GLN A 55 11.22 -5.22 -10.59
CA GLN A 55 11.17 -5.58 -12.00
C GLN A 55 11.08 -4.33 -12.87
N VAL A 56 11.59 -4.43 -14.09
CA VAL A 56 11.57 -3.33 -15.06
C VAL A 56 10.15 -2.90 -15.44
N ASP A 57 9.16 -3.79 -15.26
CA ASP A 57 7.74 -3.50 -15.49
C ASP A 57 7.10 -2.59 -14.43
N GLY A 58 7.87 -2.19 -13.41
CA GLY A 58 7.42 -1.28 -12.36
C GLY A 58 6.80 -1.96 -11.14
N TYR A 59 6.81 -3.28 -11.09
CA TYR A 59 6.24 -4.05 -9.98
C TYR A 59 7.29 -4.86 -9.23
N LEU A 60 6.95 -5.27 -8.03
CA LEU A 60 7.72 -6.26 -7.28
C LEU A 60 7.38 -7.66 -7.78
N GLY A 61 8.37 -8.54 -7.81
CA GLY A 61 8.18 -9.95 -8.14
C GLY A 61 8.96 -10.89 -7.24
N VAL A 62 8.55 -12.15 -7.22
CA VAL A 62 9.27 -13.22 -6.51
C VAL A 62 10.47 -13.66 -7.35
N VAL A 63 11.64 -13.72 -6.72
CA VAL A 63 12.85 -14.22 -7.38
C VAL A 63 12.70 -15.70 -7.68
N THR A 64 13.08 -16.11 -8.88
CA THR A 64 12.96 -17.51 -9.33
C THR A 64 13.63 -18.47 -8.34
N GLY A 65 12.92 -19.53 -7.97
CA GLY A 65 13.38 -20.52 -7.00
C GLY A 65 13.23 -20.13 -5.53
N LYS A 66 12.62 -18.97 -5.24
CA LYS A 66 12.32 -18.51 -3.87
C LYS A 66 10.85 -18.76 -3.52
N SER A 67 10.60 -19.02 -2.25
CA SER A 67 9.25 -19.24 -1.71
C SER A 67 9.01 -18.32 -0.50
N PRO A 68 8.71 -17.03 -0.74
CA PRO A 68 8.45 -16.10 0.35
C PRO A 68 7.21 -16.49 1.14
N SER A 69 7.18 -16.11 2.41
CA SER A 69 6.05 -16.35 3.32
C SER A 69 4.77 -15.66 2.82
N THR A 70 3.62 -16.08 3.33
CA THR A 70 2.33 -15.44 3.05
C THR A 70 2.35 -13.95 3.43
N ALA A 71 2.97 -13.60 4.55
CA ALA A 71 3.11 -12.20 4.98
C ALA A 71 3.88 -11.37 3.94
N VAL A 72 4.97 -11.89 3.39
CA VAL A 72 5.74 -11.22 2.33
C VAL A 72 4.94 -11.09 1.03
N ARG A 73 4.20 -12.13 0.64
CA ARG A 73 3.35 -12.09 -0.56
C ARG A 73 2.23 -11.06 -0.43
N ASN A 74 1.60 -10.99 0.73
CA ASN A 74 0.55 -10.01 1.01
C ASN A 74 1.12 -8.58 0.96
N ALA A 75 2.23 -8.33 1.64
CA ALA A 75 2.90 -7.03 1.62
C ALA A 75 3.32 -6.62 0.20
N MET A 76 3.88 -7.54 -0.59
CA MET A 76 4.22 -7.32 -1.99
C MET A 76 2.98 -6.96 -2.83
N SER A 77 1.86 -7.67 -2.62
CA SER A 77 0.60 -7.40 -3.29
C SER A 77 0.05 -6.01 -2.96
N GLU A 78 0.07 -5.61 -1.69
CA GLU A 78 -0.36 -4.27 -1.25
C GLU A 78 0.45 -3.16 -1.92
N ILE A 79 1.77 -3.29 -1.95
CA ILE A 79 2.65 -2.33 -2.63
C ILE A 79 2.36 -2.30 -4.14
N ASN A 80 2.18 -3.44 -4.79
CA ASN A 80 1.88 -3.52 -6.21
C ASN A 80 0.51 -2.90 -6.56
N ILE A 81 -0.50 -3.08 -5.71
CA ILE A 81 -1.81 -2.44 -5.86
C ILE A 81 -1.68 -0.91 -5.76
N ALA A 82 -0.94 -0.42 -4.77
CA ALA A 82 -0.69 1.00 -4.59
C ALA A 82 0.06 1.60 -5.80
N ARG A 83 1.08 0.90 -6.30
CA ARG A 83 1.82 1.30 -7.50
C ARG A 83 0.91 1.37 -8.73
N LYS A 84 0.08 0.34 -8.96
CA LYS A 84 -0.88 0.32 -10.08
C LYS A 84 -1.82 1.52 -10.04
N ALA A 85 -2.32 1.88 -8.86
CA ALA A 85 -3.19 3.06 -8.70
C ALA A 85 -2.47 4.36 -9.11
N VAL A 86 -1.19 4.53 -8.72
CA VAL A 86 -0.37 5.68 -9.12
C VAL A 86 -0.15 5.70 -10.64
N TYR A 87 0.17 4.58 -11.27
CA TYR A 87 0.38 4.51 -12.71
C TYR A 87 -0.90 4.82 -13.49
N THR A 88 -2.03 4.28 -13.04
CA THR A 88 -3.34 4.56 -13.64
C THR A 88 -3.71 6.04 -13.54
N LYS A 89 -3.49 6.64 -12.37
CA LYS A 89 -3.73 8.08 -12.17
C LYS A 89 -2.87 8.95 -13.09
N ALA A 90 -1.58 8.63 -13.22
CA ALA A 90 -0.68 9.35 -14.10
C ALA A 90 -1.09 9.20 -15.58
N ALA A 91 -1.50 8.01 -15.99
CA ALA A 91 -2.01 7.73 -17.33
C ALA A 91 -3.24 8.58 -17.65
N THR A 92 -4.21 8.64 -16.75
CA THR A 92 -5.43 9.45 -16.91
C THR A 92 -5.11 10.94 -17.10
N GLY A 93 -4.14 11.45 -16.35
CA GLY A 93 -3.75 12.88 -16.43
C GLY A 93 -2.93 13.26 -17.66
N SER A 94 -2.27 12.30 -18.31
CA SER A 94 -1.31 12.56 -19.40
C SER A 94 -1.75 12.04 -20.77
N GLY A 95 -2.78 11.19 -20.84
CA GLY A 95 -3.19 10.51 -22.07
C GLY A 95 -2.21 9.42 -22.55
N GLN A 96 -1.20 9.07 -21.74
CA GLN A 96 -0.26 8.00 -22.03
C GLN A 96 -0.70 6.68 -21.38
N PRO A 97 -0.34 5.52 -21.93
CA PRO A 97 -0.63 4.22 -21.29
C PRO A 97 0.01 4.10 -19.90
N ALA A 98 -0.69 3.47 -18.97
CA ALA A 98 -0.17 3.24 -17.60
C ALA A 98 1.16 2.44 -17.58
N THR A 99 1.39 1.59 -18.58
CA THR A 99 2.63 0.83 -18.75
C THR A 99 3.87 1.71 -18.94
N VAL A 100 3.73 2.88 -19.55
CA VAL A 100 4.84 3.84 -19.69
C VAL A 100 5.31 4.32 -18.31
N PHE A 101 4.37 4.70 -17.45
CA PHE A 101 4.68 5.14 -16.08
C PHE A 101 5.22 4.00 -15.22
N ALA A 102 4.70 2.79 -15.43
CA ALA A 102 5.17 1.59 -14.74
C ALA A 102 6.64 1.30 -15.11
N GLN A 103 6.99 1.29 -16.39
CA GLN A 103 8.36 1.05 -16.84
C GLN A 103 9.35 2.11 -16.36
N LEU A 104 9.02 3.39 -16.50
CA LEU A 104 9.85 4.50 -16.00
C LEU A 104 10.08 4.39 -14.48
N THR A 105 9.06 3.98 -13.75
CA THR A 105 9.18 3.75 -12.31
C THR A 105 10.01 2.50 -12.02
N GLY A 106 9.85 1.43 -12.77
CA GLY A 106 10.63 0.21 -12.66
C GLY A 106 12.12 0.46 -12.83
N GLU A 107 12.51 1.17 -13.88
CA GLU A 107 13.90 1.60 -14.12
C GLU A 107 14.45 2.42 -12.94
N LYS A 108 13.65 3.40 -12.46
CA LYS A 108 14.02 4.22 -11.31
C LYS A 108 14.20 3.40 -10.03
N GLN A 109 13.31 2.44 -9.76
CA GLN A 109 13.41 1.56 -8.59
C GLN A 109 14.61 0.62 -8.70
N ILE A 110 14.88 0.07 -9.87
CA ILE A 110 16.08 -0.74 -10.12
C ILE A 110 17.34 0.09 -9.85
N ASN A 111 17.41 1.32 -10.36
CA ASN A 111 18.56 2.19 -10.16
C ASN A 111 18.80 2.52 -8.68
N LYS A 112 17.72 2.70 -7.91
CA LYS A 112 17.77 2.97 -6.47
C LYS A 112 17.96 1.74 -5.59
N SER A 113 17.78 0.54 -6.13
CA SER A 113 17.92 -0.70 -5.37
C SER A 113 19.31 -0.83 -4.76
N ALA A 114 19.39 -1.30 -3.53
CA ALA A 114 20.64 -1.52 -2.83
C ALA A 114 21.49 -2.60 -3.52
N GLN A 115 22.81 -2.47 -3.39
CA GLN A 115 23.73 -3.53 -3.83
C GLN A 115 23.41 -4.84 -3.11
N GLY A 116 23.48 -5.94 -3.84
CA GLY A 116 23.18 -7.27 -3.33
C GLY A 116 21.70 -7.68 -3.38
N THR A 117 20.79 -6.76 -3.72
CA THR A 117 19.37 -7.12 -3.98
C THR A 117 19.17 -7.62 -5.40
N TYR A 118 18.09 -8.39 -5.62
CA TYR A 118 17.75 -8.89 -6.95
C TYR A 118 16.90 -7.89 -7.72
N VAL A 119 17.18 -7.76 -9.00
CA VAL A 119 16.41 -7.00 -9.99
C VAL A 119 16.15 -7.84 -11.22
N LYS A 120 14.99 -7.66 -11.86
CA LYS A 120 14.63 -8.37 -13.08
C LYS A 120 14.69 -7.40 -14.25
N ASP A 121 15.52 -7.72 -15.23
CA ASP A 121 15.72 -6.90 -16.42
C ASP A 121 14.62 -7.10 -17.48
N ALA A 122 14.73 -6.36 -18.59
CA ALA A 122 13.77 -6.43 -19.70
C ALA A 122 13.80 -7.78 -20.43
N THR A 123 14.85 -8.57 -20.28
CA THR A 123 14.95 -9.93 -20.86
C THR A 123 14.26 -10.98 -19.98
N GLY A 124 13.74 -10.59 -18.82
CA GLY A 124 13.05 -11.48 -17.90
C GLY A 124 13.98 -12.24 -16.96
N ASN A 125 15.24 -11.86 -16.88
CA ASN A 125 16.23 -12.52 -16.04
C ASN A 125 16.43 -11.81 -14.71
N TRP A 126 16.45 -12.59 -13.63
CA TRP A 126 16.86 -12.10 -12.32
C TRP A 126 18.38 -12.02 -12.24
N LYS A 127 18.86 -10.88 -11.78
CA LYS A 127 20.28 -10.66 -11.50
C LYS A 127 20.47 -9.93 -10.18
N LYS A 128 21.57 -10.20 -9.53
CA LYS A 128 21.98 -9.50 -8.33
C LYS A 128 22.65 -8.18 -8.69
N LYS A 129 22.25 -7.10 -8.03
CA LYS A 129 22.83 -5.79 -8.26
C LYS A 129 24.19 -5.62 -7.55
#